data_27fefc190ff30050effa601080ff79e0
#
_entry.id   27fefc190ff30050effa601080ff79e0
#
_cell.length_a   1.000
_cell.length_b   1.000
_cell.length_c   1.000
_cell.angle_alpha   90.00
_cell.angle_beta   90.00
_cell.angle_gamma   90.00
#
_symmetry.space_group_name_H-M   'P 1'
#
loop_
_entity.id
_entity.type
_entity.pdbx_description
1 polymer ?
#
loop_
_entity_poly.entity_id
_entity_poly.type
_entity_poly.pdbx_seq_one_letter_code
_entity_poly.pdbx_strand_id
1 'polypeptide(L)'
;MLSRQVIGLCFMLASLPLRGAAPLATIESMLLKPAVLCGRFEQRKQLVGLKNAVNSSGRFCVVAEKGVLWRTLQPFPNTLRLTRDEIVQMRGDQVALRLEARKEPTVRLINTVLFALLAGDIGQLEKLFDIDGSVRNNSWSITLKALEPGLAKAIGSIALQGGVHVRSITIHEPSGDRTSIDLVAIETGDSAMNVDEAKLF
;
A
#
# COMPACT_ATOMS: atom_id res chain seq x y z
N MET A 1 -37.62 43.02 -51.03
CA MET A 1 -36.87 41.74 -51.11
C MET A 1 -36.08 41.58 -49.82
N LEU A 2 -36.63 40.79 -48.90
CA LEU A 2 -36.02 40.54 -47.57
C LEU A 2 -35.17 39.27 -47.65
N SER A 3 -33.86 39.40 -47.38
CA SER A 3 -32.96 38.26 -47.23
C SER A 3 -32.87 37.88 -45.76
N ARG A 4 -33.40 36.69 -45.43
CA ARG A 4 -33.33 36.07 -44.08
C ARG A 4 -32.00 35.37 -43.94
N GLN A 5 -31.09 35.92 -43.13
CA GLN A 5 -29.88 35.22 -42.65
C GLN A 5 -30.26 34.34 -41.46
N VAL A 6 -30.09 33.03 -41.62
CA VAL A 6 -30.22 32.03 -40.57
C VAL A 6 -28.85 31.87 -39.92
N ILE A 7 -28.70 32.37 -38.69
CA ILE A 7 -27.52 32.18 -37.86
C ILE A 7 -27.62 30.79 -37.19
N GLY A 8 -26.85 29.83 -37.72
CA GLY A 8 -26.68 28.51 -37.14
C GLY A 8 -25.81 28.57 -35.85
N LEU A 9 -26.43 28.43 -34.71
CA LEU A 9 -25.75 28.33 -33.41
C LEU A 9 -25.20 26.91 -33.24
N CYS A 10 -23.93 26.70 -33.54
CA CYS A 10 -23.25 25.42 -33.25
C CYS A 10 -22.96 25.30 -31.74
N PHE A 11 -23.77 24.49 -31.05
CA PHE A 11 -23.54 24.07 -29.68
C PHE A 11 -22.34 23.08 -29.68
N MET A 12 -21.15 23.55 -29.37
CA MET A 12 -20.03 22.69 -28.99
C MET A 12 -20.30 22.12 -27.60
N LEU A 13 -20.77 20.89 -27.56
CA LEU A 13 -20.78 20.07 -26.33
C LEU A 13 -19.31 19.77 -25.95
N ALA A 14 -18.77 20.57 -25.06
CA ALA A 14 -17.51 20.24 -24.39
C ALA A 14 -17.78 19.04 -23.48
N SER A 15 -17.39 17.86 -23.90
CA SER A 15 -17.33 16.66 -23.05
C SER A 15 -16.23 16.86 -22.03
N LEU A 16 -16.60 17.32 -20.84
CA LEU A 16 -15.76 17.27 -19.66
C LEU A 16 -15.46 15.79 -19.35
N PRO A 17 -14.18 15.41 -19.22
CA PRO A 17 -13.88 14.06 -18.74
C PRO A 17 -14.43 13.94 -17.33
N LEU A 18 -15.43 13.06 -17.14
CA LEU A 18 -15.85 12.62 -15.82
C LEU A 18 -14.62 11.95 -15.16
N ARG A 19 -13.93 12.69 -14.31
CA ARG A 19 -13.00 12.09 -13.36
C ARG A 19 -13.85 11.33 -12.35
N GLY A 20 -14.05 10.04 -12.64
CA GLY A 20 -14.95 9.22 -11.84
C GLY A 20 -14.21 8.53 -10.70
N ALA A 21 -14.85 8.49 -9.56
CA ALA A 21 -14.58 7.59 -8.43
C ALA A 21 -14.69 6.08 -8.78
N ALA A 22 -14.86 5.75 -10.04
CA ALA A 22 -15.05 4.41 -10.58
C ALA A 22 -13.86 3.44 -10.44
N PRO A 23 -12.59 3.85 -10.35
CA PRO A 23 -11.51 2.87 -10.30
C PRO A 23 -11.43 2.10 -8.99
N LEU A 24 -11.73 2.70 -7.83
CA LEU A 24 -11.48 2.06 -6.54
C LEU A 24 -12.37 0.85 -6.28
N ALA A 25 -13.67 0.97 -6.47
CA ALA A 25 -14.60 -0.15 -6.33
C ALA A 25 -14.26 -1.30 -7.31
N THR A 26 -13.84 -0.96 -8.53
CA THR A 26 -13.37 -1.95 -9.51
C THR A 26 -12.10 -2.62 -9.03
N ILE A 27 -11.12 -1.87 -8.51
CA ILE A 27 -9.88 -2.42 -7.96
C ILE A 27 -10.17 -3.35 -6.78
N GLU A 28 -11.05 -2.93 -5.87
CA GLU A 28 -11.44 -3.76 -4.73
C GLU A 28 -12.09 -5.08 -5.15
N SER A 29 -12.92 -5.07 -6.19
CA SER A 29 -13.51 -6.28 -6.73
C SER A 29 -12.51 -7.22 -7.40
N MET A 30 -11.36 -6.72 -7.85
CA MET A 30 -10.27 -7.51 -8.42
C MET A 30 -9.40 -8.16 -7.35
N LEU A 31 -9.35 -7.58 -6.14
CA LEU A 31 -8.45 -8.03 -5.08
C LEU A 31 -9.00 -9.26 -4.37
N LEU A 32 -8.18 -10.29 -4.28
CA LEU A 32 -8.46 -11.43 -3.41
C LEU A 32 -8.04 -11.09 -1.98
N LYS A 33 -8.88 -11.48 -1.01
CA LYS A 33 -8.67 -11.28 0.43
C LYS A 33 -8.59 -12.64 1.14
N PRO A 34 -7.53 -13.43 0.93
CA PRO A 34 -7.40 -14.74 1.54
C PRO A 34 -7.16 -14.62 3.05
N ALA A 35 -7.53 -15.67 3.82
CA ALA A 35 -7.29 -15.72 5.26
C ALA A 35 -5.78 -15.69 5.58
N VAL A 36 -4.96 -16.33 4.75
CA VAL A 36 -3.50 -16.33 4.84
C VAL A 36 -2.92 -16.01 3.47
N LEU A 37 -2.01 -15.05 3.42
CA LEU A 37 -1.24 -14.68 2.25
C LEU A 37 0.21 -14.48 2.67
N CYS A 38 1.13 -15.24 2.09
CA CYS A 38 2.56 -15.10 2.32
C CYS A 38 3.29 -14.88 0.99
N GLY A 39 4.53 -14.42 1.08
CA GLY A 39 5.37 -14.22 -0.09
C GLY A 39 6.75 -13.74 0.30
N ARG A 40 7.51 -13.33 -0.72
CA ARG A 40 8.80 -12.67 -0.54
C ARG A 40 8.68 -11.21 -0.92
N PHE A 41 9.52 -10.37 -0.33
CA PHE A 41 9.66 -8.99 -0.74
C PHE A 41 11.11 -8.70 -1.13
N GLU A 42 11.23 -7.77 -2.08
CA GLU A 42 12.47 -7.12 -2.46
C GLU A 42 12.26 -5.62 -2.28
N GLN A 43 13.08 -5.00 -1.43
CA GLN A 43 12.96 -3.59 -1.10
C GLN A 43 14.22 -2.86 -1.51
N ARG A 44 14.03 -1.70 -2.12
CA ARG A 44 15.07 -0.76 -2.48
C ARG A 44 14.75 0.61 -1.88
N LYS A 45 15.58 1.09 -0.96
CA LYS A 45 15.45 2.42 -0.37
C LYS A 45 16.54 3.34 -0.91
N GLN A 46 16.14 4.37 -1.66
CA GLN A 46 17.00 5.45 -2.10
C GLN A 46 16.91 6.60 -1.10
N LEU A 47 18.03 6.92 -0.48
CA LEU A 47 18.14 8.03 0.47
C LEU A 47 18.75 9.25 -0.24
N VAL A 48 18.22 10.43 0.04
CA VAL A 48 18.78 11.68 -0.46
C VAL A 48 20.21 11.83 0.06
N GLY A 49 21.14 12.17 -0.85
CA GLY A 49 22.56 12.30 -0.53
C GLY A 49 23.38 11.00 -0.60
N LEU A 50 22.74 9.84 -0.73
CA LEU A 50 23.45 8.58 -0.96
C LEU A 50 23.45 8.19 -2.44
N LYS A 51 24.64 7.84 -2.96
CA LYS A 51 24.78 7.37 -4.35
C LYS A 51 24.10 6.02 -4.58
N ASN A 52 24.22 5.12 -3.63
CA ASN A 52 23.71 3.75 -3.73
C ASN A 52 22.47 3.59 -2.87
N ALA A 53 21.47 2.89 -3.43
CA ALA A 53 20.30 2.50 -2.68
C ALA A 53 20.64 1.41 -1.67
N VAL A 54 19.92 1.42 -0.55
CA VAL A 54 19.94 0.32 0.44
C VAL A 54 18.93 -0.73 -0.03
N ASN A 55 19.42 -1.93 -0.30
CA ASN A 55 18.58 -3.05 -0.69
C ASN A 55 18.36 -3.98 0.51
N SER A 56 17.14 -4.48 0.64
CA SER A 56 16.79 -5.51 1.62
C SER A 56 15.80 -6.49 1.03
N SER A 57 15.79 -7.71 1.53
CA SER A 57 14.86 -8.74 1.08
C SER A 57 14.46 -9.65 2.23
N GLY A 58 13.32 -10.32 2.05
CA GLY A 58 12.82 -11.22 3.08
C GLY A 58 11.50 -11.87 2.71
N ARG A 59 10.79 -12.30 3.74
CA ARG A 59 9.46 -12.89 3.65
C ARG A 59 8.45 -12.04 4.39
N PHE A 60 7.21 -12.11 3.93
CA PHE A 60 6.07 -11.52 4.64
C PHE A 60 4.92 -12.52 4.69
N CYS A 61 4.10 -12.41 5.73
CA CYS A 61 2.82 -13.09 5.83
C CYS A 61 1.77 -12.11 6.35
N VAL A 62 0.60 -12.12 5.72
CA VAL A 62 -0.61 -11.44 6.18
C VAL A 62 -1.59 -12.50 6.62
N VAL A 63 -2.01 -12.45 7.86
CA VAL A 63 -3.02 -13.37 8.42
C VAL A 63 -4.22 -12.53 8.84
N ALA A 64 -5.37 -12.77 8.20
CA ALA A 64 -6.60 -12.07 8.52
C ALA A 64 -6.87 -12.12 10.02
N GLU A 65 -7.35 -10.99 10.59
CA GLU A 65 -7.64 -10.81 12.03
C GLU A 65 -6.44 -10.91 12.98
N LYS A 66 -5.31 -11.50 12.59
CA LYS A 66 -4.11 -11.61 13.43
C LYS A 66 -3.09 -10.52 13.19
N GLY A 67 -2.70 -10.30 11.91
CA GLY A 67 -1.72 -9.27 11.63
C GLY A 67 -0.82 -9.53 10.43
N VAL A 68 0.27 -8.80 10.42
CA VAL A 68 1.32 -8.90 9.42
C VAL A 68 2.63 -9.28 10.10
N LEU A 69 3.29 -10.27 9.54
CA LEU A 69 4.67 -10.63 9.86
C LEU A 69 5.56 -10.21 8.69
N TRP A 70 6.56 -9.38 8.98
CA TRP A 70 7.54 -8.90 8.00
C TRP A 70 8.93 -9.28 8.47
N ARG A 71 9.56 -10.24 7.80
CA ARG A 71 10.87 -10.79 8.18
C ARG A 71 11.90 -10.38 7.17
N THR A 72 12.71 -9.40 7.50
CA THR A 72 13.90 -9.06 6.72
C THR A 72 14.95 -10.15 6.96
N LEU A 73 15.47 -10.72 5.88
CA LEU A 73 16.51 -11.75 5.92
C LEU A 73 17.87 -11.18 5.53
N GLN A 74 17.88 -10.20 4.64
CA GLN A 74 19.11 -9.53 4.18
C GLN A 74 18.91 -8.04 4.12
N PRO A 75 19.97 -7.21 4.38
CA PRO A 75 21.30 -7.62 4.84
C PRO A 75 21.33 -7.87 6.35
N PHE A 76 20.41 -7.30 7.13
CA PHE A 76 20.36 -7.38 8.59
C PHE A 76 19.07 -8.04 9.02
N PRO A 77 19.12 -9.32 9.48
CA PRO A 77 17.92 -10.03 9.89
C PRO A 77 17.18 -9.33 11.03
N ASN A 78 15.88 -9.11 10.81
CA ASN A 78 14.97 -8.64 11.84
C ASN A 78 13.54 -9.09 11.49
N THR A 79 12.69 -9.14 12.50
CA THR A 79 11.28 -9.49 12.34
C THR A 79 10.43 -8.36 12.90
N LEU A 80 9.51 -7.88 12.08
CA LEU A 80 8.49 -6.93 12.47
C LEU A 80 7.15 -7.65 12.49
N ARG A 81 6.49 -7.66 13.64
CA ARG A 81 5.12 -8.12 13.80
C ARG A 81 4.23 -6.90 14.00
N LEU A 82 3.23 -6.78 13.13
CA LEU A 82 2.23 -5.73 13.21
C LEU A 82 0.89 -6.38 13.51
N THR A 83 0.23 -5.91 14.57
CA THR A 83 -1.16 -6.25 14.90
C THR A 83 -1.97 -4.95 14.93
N ARG A 84 -3.29 -5.04 15.13
CA ARG A 84 -4.11 -3.84 15.30
C ARG A 84 -3.69 -3.00 16.51
N ASP A 85 -3.12 -3.64 17.54
CA ASP A 85 -2.83 -3.02 18.82
C ASP A 85 -1.37 -2.60 18.99
N GLU A 86 -0.44 -3.20 18.26
CA GLU A 86 0.98 -2.96 18.47
C GLU A 86 1.84 -3.23 17.23
N ILE A 87 3.01 -2.61 17.22
CA ILE A 87 4.14 -2.95 16.37
C ILE A 87 5.24 -3.48 17.26
N VAL A 88 5.72 -4.70 17.00
CA VAL A 88 6.82 -5.32 17.73
C VAL A 88 7.95 -5.63 16.77
N GLN A 89 9.12 -5.07 17.02
CA GLN A 89 10.34 -5.42 16.30
C GLN A 89 11.16 -6.39 17.15
N MET A 90 11.55 -7.48 16.54
CA MET A 90 12.37 -8.52 17.15
C MET A 90 13.69 -8.67 16.40
N ARG A 91 14.75 -8.94 17.15
CA ARG A 91 16.06 -9.28 16.63
C ARG A 91 16.48 -10.61 17.24
N GLY A 92 16.37 -11.69 16.48
CA GLY A 92 16.32 -13.04 17.05
C GLY A 92 15.11 -13.19 17.97
N ASP A 93 15.31 -13.76 19.16
CA ASP A 93 14.24 -13.96 20.15
C ASP A 93 14.04 -12.75 21.10
N GLN A 94 14.78 -11.66 20.87
CA GLN A 94 14.70 -10.48 21.72
C GLN A 94 13.81 -9.40 21.11
N VAL A 95 12.92 -8.84 21.93
CA VAL A 95 12.14 -7.65 21.55
C VAL A 95 13.06 -6.42 21.61
N ALA A 96 13.33 -5.86 20.44
CA ALA A 96 14.15 -4.64 20.30
C ALA A 96 13.32 -3.36 20.45
N LEU A 97 12.04 -3.39 20.00
CA LEU A 97 11.12 -2.26 20.09
C LEU A 97 9.69 -2.78 20.19
N ARG A 98 8.88 -2.11 21.01
CA ARG A 98 7.43 -2.32 21.10
C ARG A 98 6.72 -0.97 21.11
N LEU A 99 5.81 -0.76 20.18
CA LEU A 99 4.98 0.43 20.08
C LEU A 99 3.52 0.03 20.19
N GLU A 100 2.80 0.63 21.12
CA GLU A 100 1.39 0.33 21.38
C GLU A 100 0.48 1.38 20.72
N ALA A 101 -0.47 0.95 19.89
CA ALA A 101 -1.40 1.82 19.18
C ALA A 101 -2.29 2.67 20.13
N ARG A 102 -2.51 2.21 21.37
CA ARG A 102 -3.25 2.96 22.38
C ARG A 102 -2.49 4.18 22.90
N LYS A 103 -1.17 4.09 22.96
CA LYS A 103 -0.30 5.16 23.46
C LYS A 103 0.13 6.12 22.35
N GLU A 104 0.18 5.63 21.13
CA GLU A 104 0.71 6.37 19.98
C GLU A 104 -0.27 6.37 18.80
N PRO A 105 -1.01 7.48 18.58
CA PRO A 105 -1.95 7.59 17.47
C PRO A 105 -1.31 7.35 16.09
N THR A 106 -0.05 7.75 15.92
CA THR A 106 0.71 7.54 14.68
C THR A 106 0.92 6.05 14.39
N VAL A 107 1.12 5.21 15.43
CA VAL A 107 1.25 3.77 15.28
C VAL A 107 -0.05 3.15 14.78
N ARG A 108 -1.19 3.60 15.31
CA ARG A 108 -2.51 3.17 14.84
C ARG A 108 -2.71 3.46 13.36
N LEU A 109 -2.32 4.67 12.96
CA LEU A 109 -2.45 5.11 11.57
C LEU A 109 -1.56 4.28 10.64
N ILE A 110 -0.28 4.07 11.01
CA ILE A 110 0.65 3.23 10.25
C ILE A 110 0.11 1.79 10.13
N ASN A 111 -0.39 1.22 11.22
CA ASN A 111 -0.99 -0.11 11.18
C ASN A 111 -2.18 -0.17 10.23
N THR A 112 -3.11 0.79 10.30
CA THR A 112 -4.26 0.85 9.40
C THR A 112 -3.82 0.89 7.93
N VAL A 113 -2.84 1.72 7.59
CA VAL A 113 -2.31 1.82 6.23
C VAL A 113 -1.66 0.52 5.78
N LEU A 114 -0.76 -0.04 6.59
CA LEU A 114 -0.04 -1.28 6.25
C LEU A 114 -0.99 -2.48 6.10
N PHE A 115 -1.98 -2.60 7.00
CA PHE A 115 -2.99 -3.65 6.88
C PHE A 115 -3.80 -3.51 5.60
N ALA A 116 -4.28 -2.30 5.31
CA ALA A 116 -5.05 -2.05 4.11
C ALA A 116 -4.26 -2.36 2.83
N LEU A 117 -2.97 -1.97 2.79
CA LEU A 117 -2.11 -2.20 1.65
C LEU A 117 -1.79 -3.69 1.43
N LEU A 118 -1.43 -4.39 2.50
CA LEU A 118 -0.98 -5.78 2.40
C LEU A 118 -2.15 -6.77 2.33
N ALA A 119 -3.27 -6.47 3.00
CA ALA A 119 -4.48 -7.28 2.91
C ALA A 119 -5.36 -6.96 1.68
N GLY A 120 -5.03 -5.91 0.93
CA GLY A 120 -5.83 -5.47 -0.21
C GLY A 120 -7.16 -4.80 0.17
N ASP A 121 -7.28 -4.30 1.40
CA ASP A 121 -8.48 -3.59 1.90
C ASP A 121 -8.36 -2.07 1.67
N ILE A 122 -8.29 -1.70 0.39
CA ILE A 122 -7.92 -0.34 -0.05
C ILE A 122 -9.01 0.68 0.27
N GLY A 123 -10.29 0.26 0.31
CA GLY A 123 -11.42 1.17 0.57
C GLY A 123 -11.35 1.88 1.92
N GLN A 124 -10.70 1.27 2.92
CA GLN A 124 -10.50 1.94 4.20
C GLN A 124 -9.55 3.14 4.11
N LEU A 125 -8.76 3.23 3.05
CA LEU A 125 -7.79 4.32 2.86
C LEU A 125 -8.42 5.62 2.37
N GLU A 126 -9.64 5.60 1.82
CA GLU A 126 -10.34 6.82 1.35
C GLU A 126 -10.50 7.90 2.42
N LYS A 127 -10.58 7.50 3.69
CA LYS A 127 -10.70 8.43 4.82
C LYS A 127 -9.38 9.14 5.16
N LEU A 128 -8.27 8.58 4.72
CA LEU A 128 -6.92 9.03 5.07
C LEU A 128 -6.17 9.63 3.89
N PHE A 129 -6.57 9.25 2.66
CA PHE A 129 -5.88 9.62 1.43
C PHE A 129 -6.85 10.09 0.36
N ASP A 130 -6.42 11.06 -0.42
CA ASP A 130 -6.94 11.33 -1.74
C ASP A 130 -6.38 10.25 -2.69
N ILE A 131 -7.28 9.53 -3.37
CA ILE A 131 -6.94 8.35 -4.16
C ILE A 131 -7.18 8.62 -5.62
N ASP A 132 -6.12 8.59 -6.41
CA ASP A 132 -6.19 8.61 -7.88
C ASP A 132 -5.74 7.25 -8.42
N GLY A 133 -6.50 6.72 -9.38
CA GLY A 133 -6.22 5.37 -9.86
C GLY A 133 -6.70 5.08 -11.26
N SER A 134 -6.20 3.98 -11.81
CA SER A 134 -6.60 3.47 -13.12
C SER A 134 -6.60 1.94 -13.15
N VAL A 135 -7.48 1.40 -13.98
CA VAL A 135 -7.54 -0.03 -14.29
C VAL A 135 -7.29 -0.20 -15.78
N ARG A 136 -6.39 -1.11 -16.13
CA ARG A 136 -6.11 -1.49 -17.52
C ARG A 136 -5.96 -3.00 -17.61
N ASN A 137 -6.82 -3.63 -18.42
CA ASN A 137 -6.88 -5.09 -18.51
C ASN A 137 -7.07 -5.70 -17.10
N ASN A 138 -6.20 -6.63 -16.69
CA ASN A 138 -6.24 -7.29 -15.39
C ASN A 138 -5.23 -6.67 -14.38
N SER A 139 -4.80 -5.45 -14.61
CA SER A 139 -3.87 -4.73 -13.75
C SER A 139 -4.45 -3.38 -13.35
N TRP A 140 -4.07 -2.92 -12.17
CA TRP A 140 -4.48 -1.62 -11.64
C TRP A 140 -3.28 -0.88 -11.05
N SER A 141 -3.41 0.43 -10.99
CA SER A 141 -2.49 1.30 -10.28
C SER A 141 -3.27 2.37 -9.53
N ILE A 142 -2.83 2.71 -8.33
CA ILE A 142 -3.35 3.81 -7.52
C ILE A 142 -2.22 4.64 -6.93
N THR A 143 -2.50 5.92 -6.73
CA THR A 143 -1.66 6.85 -5.98
C THR A 143 -2.46 7.40 -4.81
N LEU A 144 -1.90 7.28 -3.62
CA LEU A 144 -2.45 7.74 -2.37
C LEU A 144 -1.70 9.00 -1.93
N LYS A 145 -2.42 10.10 -1.76
CA LYS A 145 -1.88 11.35 -1.20
C LYS A 145 -2.53 11.59 0.15
N ALA A 146 -1.73 11.73 1.20
CA ALA A 146 -2.25 11.91 2.55
C ALA A 146 -3.09 13.19 2.68
N LEU A 147 -4.28 13.07 3.25
CA LEU A 147 -5.20 14.20 3.49
C LEU A 147 -4.79 14.98 4.75
N GLU A 148 -4.31 14.27 5.79
CA GLU A 148 -3.90 14.91 7.03
C GLU A 148 -2.47 15.45 6.98
N PRO A 149 -2.21 16.70 7.44
CA PRO A 149 -0.86 17.27 7.42
C PRO A 149 0.18 16.47 8.20
N GLY A 150 -0.19 15.82 9.30
CA GLY A 150 0.70 14.96 10.09
C GLY A 150 1.14 13.73 9.31
N LEU A 151 0.19 13.07 8.63
CA LEU A 151 0.45 11.91 7.77
C LEU A 151 1.26 12.32 6.53
N ALA A 152 0.93 13.44 5.91
CA ALA A 152 1.66 13.96 4.75
C ALA A 152 3.12 14.27 5.07
N LYS A 153 3.42 14.75 6.28
CA LYS A 153 4.81 14.96 6.74
C LYS A 153 5.57 13.66 6.98
N ALA A 154 4.86 12.59 7.34
CA ALA A 154 5.49 11.30 7.63
C ALA A 154 5.70 10.44 6.37
N ILE A 155 4.70 10.39 5.46
CA ILE A 155 4.68 9.43 4.36
C ILE A 155 4.74 10.10 2.99
N GLY A 156 4.22 11.33 2.83
CA GLY A 156 4.13 12.00 1.53
C GLY A 156 3.10 11.32 0.62
N SER A 157 3.53 10.47 -0.31
CA SER A 157 2.62 9.74 -1.19
C SER A 157 3.02 8.27 -1.33
N ILE A 158 2.01 7.42 -1.61
CA ILE A 158 2.21 5.99 -1.85
C ILE A 158 1.63 5.64 -3.22
N ALA A 159 2.41 5.02 -4.07
CA ALA A 159 1.94 4.43 -5.32
C ALA A 159 1.87 2.90 -5.18
N LEU A 160 0.76 2.32 -5.60
CA LEU A 160 0.52 0.88 -5.56
C LEU A 160 0.20 0.36 -6.95
N GLN A 161 0.62 -0.84 -7.24
CA GLN A 161 0.27 -1.55 -8.46
C GLN A 161 -0.01 -3.02 -8.14
N GLY A 162 -0.93 -3.61 -8.90
CA GLY A 162 -1.25 -5.02 -8.71
C GLY A 162 -2.21 -5.58 -9.75
N GLY A 163 -2.69 -6.76 -9.46
CA GLY A 163 -3.76 -7.47 -10.16
C GLY A 163 -4.71 -8.03 -9.11
N VAL A 164 -4.73 -9.36 -8.93
CA VAL A 164 -5.50 -10.01 -7.85
C VAL A 164 -4.88 -9.82 -6.46
N HIS A 165 -3.63 -9.38 -6.39
CA HIS A 165 -2.94 -8.96 -5.16
C HIS A 165 -2.13 -7.70 -5.45
N VAL A 166 -1.77 -6.96 -4.40
CA VAL A 166 -0.75 -5.90 -4.46
C VAL A 166 0.58 -6.54 -4.85
N ARG A 167 1.29 -5.98 -5.82
CA ARG A 167 2.58 -6.48 -6.32
C ARG A 167 3.73 -5.50 -6.12
N SER A 168 3.43 -4.21 -6.15
CA SER A 168 4.45 -3.18 -5.97
C SER A 168 3.91 -2.05 -5.11
N ILE A 169 4.76 -1.57 -4.22
CA ILE A 169 4.51 -0.44 -3.33
C ILE A 169 5.68 0.53 -3.49
N THR A 170 5.40 1.78 -3.82
CA THR A 170 6.42 2.84 -3.83
C THR A 170 6.00 3.96 -2.90
N ILE A 171 6.85 4.29 -1.94
CA ILE A 171 6.64 5.37 -0.97
C ILE A 171 7.57 6.51 -1.34
N HIS A 172 7.02 7.70 -1.49
CA HIS A 172 7.75 8.95 -1.65
C HIS A 172 7.65 9.75 -0.36
N GLU A 173 8.76 9.86 0.34
CA GLU A 173 8.82 10.61 1.59
C GLU A 173 9.04 12.11 1.31
N PRO A 174 8.54 13.01 2.17
CA PRO A 174 8.75 14.46 1.99
C PRO A 174 10.22 14.89 2.07
N SER A 175 11.06 14.07 2.70
CA SER A 175 12.53 14.22 2.70
C SER A 175 13.16 14.12 1.30
N GLY A 176 12.42 13.57 0.32
CA GLY A 176 12.89 13.18 -0.99
C GLY A 176 13.38 11.73 -1.06
N ASP A 177 13.35 11.00 0.05
CA ASP A 177 13.65 9.58 0.07
C ASP A 177 12.57 8.78 -0.65
N ARG A 178 12.97 7.67 -1.27
CA ARG A 178 12.06 6.79 -1.99
C ARG A 178 12.29 5.34 -1.59
N THR A 179 11.23 4.68 -1.19
CA THR A 179 11.22 3.24 -0.92
C THR A 179 10.37 2.53 -1.96
N SER A 180 10.93 1.56 -2.67
CA SER A 180 10.22 0.68 -3.59
C SER A 180 10.26 -0.74 -3.04
N ILE A 181 9.12 -1.43 -3.05
CA ILE A 181 8.95 -2.78 -2.54
C ILE A 181 8.21 -3.59 -3.60
N ASP A 182 8.80 -4.68 -4.03
CA ASP A 182 8.17 -5.65 -4.90
C ASP A 182 7.79 -6.90 -4.10
N LEU A 183 6.53 -7.31 -4.20
CA LEU A 183 5.97 -8.49 -3.55
C LEU A 183 5.90 -9.62 -4.57
N VAL A 184 6.68 -10.66 -4.36
CA VAL A 184 6.88 -11.75 -5.31
C VAL A 184 6.62 -13.12 -4.67
N ALA A 185 6.41 -14.13 -5.50
CA ALA A 185 6.13 -15.50 -5.05
C ALA A 185 5.02 -15.55 -3.99
N ILE A 186 3.90 -14.88 -4.30
CA ILE A 186 2.74 -14.82 -3.41
C ILE A 186 2.02 -16.16 -3.43
N GLU A 187 1.80 -16.72 -2.26
CA GLU A 187 1.07 -17.96 -1.99
C GLU A 187 -0.06 -17.67 -1.01
N THR A 188 -1.16 -18.41 -1.09
CA THR A 188 -2.34 -18.23 -0.24
C THR A 188 -2.76 -19.54 0.40
N GLY A 189 -3.45 -19.46 1.52
CA GLY A 189 -3.91 -20.61 2.31
C GLY A 189 -2.92 -20.99 3.43
N ASP A 190 -3.34 -21.88 4.30
CA ASP A 190 -2.60 -22.23 5.52
C ASP A 190 -1.20 -22.80 5.24
N SER A 191 -1.03 -23.50 4.14
CA SER A 191 0.27 -24.05 3.72
C SER A 191 1.29 -22.99 3.29
N ALA A 192 0.87 -21.76 3.03
CA ALA A 192 1.77 -20.66 2.66
C ALA A 192 2.66 -20.20 3.81
N MET A 193 2.21 -20.39 5.05
CA MET A 193 2.92 -20.02 6.27
C MET A 193 3.61 -21.23 6.89
N ASN A 194 4.88 -21.10 7.22
CA ASN A 194 5.60 -22.18 7.90
C ASN A 194 5.34 -22.19 9.40
N VAL A 195 5.72 -23.31 10.08
CA VAL A 195 5.45 -23.52 11.51
C VAL A 195 6.09 -22.44 12.40
N ASP A 196 7.28 -21.95 12.05
CA ASP A 196 7.97 -20.93 12.85
C ASP A 196 7.34 -19.54 12.68
N GLU A 197 6.82 -19.25 11.49
CA GLU A 197 6.05 -18.04 11.25
C GLU A 197 4.73 -18.06 12.02
N ALA A 198 4.06 -19.22 12.07
CA ALA A 198 2.80 -19.39 12.78
C ALA A 198 2.90 -19.16 14.30
N LYS A 199 4.05 -19.49 14.92
CA LYS A 199 4.31 -19.25 16.35
C LYS A 199 4.46 -17.78 16.71
N LEU A 200 4.68 -16.91 15.73
CA LEU A 200 4.89 -15.49 15.95
C LEU A 200 3.58 -14.68 15.96
N PHE A 201 2.47 -15.29 15.58
CA PHE A 201 1.11 -14.73 15.67
C PHE A 201 0.39 -15.22 16.91
#